data_8d5e680ea1d567bf262ccdcb9cfb65d0
#
_entry.id   8d5e680ea1d567bf262ccdcb9cfb65d0
#
_cell.length_a   1.000
_cell.length_b   1.000
_cell.length_c   1.000
_cell.angle_alpha   90.00
_cell.angle_beta   90.00
_cell.angle_gamma   90.00
#
_symmetry.space_group_name_H-M   'P 1'
#
loop_
_entity.id
_entity.type
_entity.pdbx_description
1 polymer ?
#
loop_
_entity_poly.entity_id
_entity_poly.type
_entity_poly.pdbx_seq_one_letter_code
_entity_poly.pdbx_strand_id
1 'polypeptide(L)'
;TFQDNIEVAIVSLNPKGKLNSQNTSVTYILQQNIDTWWVDKYRLRSAGNFVNADFWKDIPKANGTINITGKGKITYPKGKLGKGAYKLTMFDDKSGHKTQVYFTVYDGKESIPGSQPYIVDFQTDKDEYTVGENVSVMLPKIDGAKALLSLERGNKVLKQSWHTLSASANIVKIPSDESWTPNVY
;
A
#
# COMPACT_ATOMS: atom_id res chain seq x y z
N THR A 1 -8.31 8.28 1.64
CA THR A 1 -8.67 7.88 3.01
C THR A 1 -10.03 7.19 3.02
N PHE A 2 -10.41 6.57 4.12
CA PHE A 2 -11.74 6.01 4.37
C PHE A 2 -12.89 7.06 4.15
N GLN A 3 -12.56 8.33 4.23
CA GLN A 3 -13.51 9.43 4.06
C GLN A 3 -13.61 9.96 2.63
N ASP A 4 -12.84 9.42 1.69
CA ASP A 4 -12.83 9.85 0.30
C ASP A 4 -13.39 8.76 -0.61
N ASN A 5 -13.78 9.12 -1.83
CA ASN A 5 -14.01 8.14 -2.88
C ASN A 5 -12.66 7.50 -3.25
N ILE A 6 -12.64 6.18 -3.36
CA ILE A 6 -11.45 5.43 -3.76
C ILE A 6 -11.55 5.18 -5.25
N GLU A 7 -10.65 5.76 -6.02
CA GLU A 7 -10.59 5.59 -7.46
C GLU A 7 -9.37 4.76 -7.86
N VAL A 8 -9.60 3.70 -8.61
CA VAL A 8 -8.54 2.89 -9.21
C VAL A 8 -8.52 3.15 -10.70
N ALA A 9 -7.49 3.83 -11.16
CA ALA A 9 -7.29 4.09 -12.58
C ALA A 9 -6.81 2.80 -13.29
N ILE A 10 -7.33 2.57 -14.48
CA ILE A 10 -7.01 1.40 -15.31
C ILE A 10 -6.51 1.89 -16.65
N VAL A 11 -5.42 1.29 -17.12
CA VAL A 11 -4.84 1.58 -18.44
C VAL A 11 -4.71 0.26 -19.20
N SER A 12 -5.34 0.20 -20.39
CA SER A 12 -5.17 -0.91 -21.32
C SER A 12 -4.14 -0.53 -22.37
N LEU A 13 -3.07 -1.29 -22.45
CA LEU A 13 -1.99 -1.09 -23.40
C LEU A 13 -1.93 -2.26 -24.39
N ASN A 14 -1.57 -1.97 -25.63
CA ASN A 14 -1.24 -2.98 -26.61
C ASN A 14 0.20 -3.51 -26.38
N PRO A 15 0.64 -4.59 -27.06
CA PRO A 15 1.98 -5.14 -26.91
C PRO A 15 3.14 -4.16 -27.23
N LYS A 16 2.85 -3.06 -27.89
CA LYS A 16 3.83 -2.00 -28.19
C LYS A 16 3.84 -0.88 -27.14
N GLY A 17 3.12 -1.05 -26.01
CA GLY A 17 3.05 -0.06 -24.93
C GLY A 17 2.19 1.18 -25.22
N LYS A 18 1.43 1.19 -26.32
CA LYS A 18 0.50 2.28 -26.65
C LYS A 18 -0.90 1.97 -26.10
N LEU A 19 -1.67 3.02 -25.84
CA LEU A 19 -3.06 2.86 -25.41
C LEU A 19 -3.82 2.01 -26.42
N ASN A 20 -4.59 1.04 -25.90
CA ASN A 20 -5.46 0.22 -26.73
C ASN A 20 -6.63 1.06 -27.25
N SER A 21 -6.81 1.11 -28.55
CA SER A 21 -7.93 1.81 -29.20
C SER A 21 -9.21 0.99 -29.27
N GLN A 22 -9.12 -0.31 -28.99
CA GLN A 22 -10.28 -1.20 -29.00
C GLN A 22 -10.97 -1.19 -27.64
N ASN A 23 -12.29 -1.37 -27.65
CA ASN A 23 -13.05 -1.60 -26.43
C ASN A 23 -12.65 -2.94 -25.81
N THR A 24 -12.24 -2.90 -24.55
CA THR A 24 -11.78 -4.06 -23.79
C THR A 24 -12.73 -4.28 -22.62
N SER A 25 -13.29 -5.48 -22.52
CA SER A 25 -14.05 -5.93 -21.35
C SER A 25 -13.10 -6.41 -20.27
N VAL A 26 -13.18 -5.80 -19.09
CA VAL A 26 -12.34 -6.11 -17.94
C VAL A 26 -13.22 -6.56 -16.80
N THR A 27 -13.10 -7.82 -16.42
CA THR A 27 -13.71 -8.36 -15.21
C THR A 27 -12.81 -8.14 -14.02
N TYR A 28 -13.35 -7.67 -12.89
CA TYR A 28 -12.59 -7.42 -11.67
C TYR A 28 -13.19 -8.09 -10.45
N ILE A 29 -12.31 -8.44 -9.51
CA ILE A 29 -12.64 -9.01 -8.21
C ILE A 29 -11.87 -8.22 -7.15
N LEU A 30 -12.60 -7.58 -6.24
CA LEU A 30 -12.04 -6.94 -5.06
C LEU A 30 -12.18 -7.86 -3.85
N GLN A 31 -11.07 -8.10 -3.18
CA GLN A 31 -10.99 -8.92 -1.98
C GLN A 31 -10.37 -8.11 -0.85
N GLN A 32 -10.90 -8.23 0.36
CA GLN A 32 -10.23 -7.74 1.56
C GLN A 32 -9.31 -8.83 2.06
N ASN A 33 -8.07 -8.47 2.26
CA ASN A 33 -7.04 -9.34 2.81
C ASN A 33 -7.05 -9.18 4.33
N ILE A 34 -7.32 -10.26 5.04
CA ILE A 34 -7.35 -10.27 6.51
C ILE A 34 -6.22 -11.14 7.00
N ASP A 35 -5.37 -10.57 7.86
CA ASP A 35 -4.36 -11.32 8.57
C ASP A 35 -5.02 -12.26 9.60
N THR A 36 -4.78 -13.55 9.45
CA THR A 36 -5.32 -14.58 10.34
C THR A 36 -4.24 -15.22 11.22
N TRP A 37 -3.12 -14.53 11.41
CA TRP A 37 -1.96 -15.05 12.13
C TRP A 37 -2.27 -15.62 13.52
N TRP A 38 -3.30 -15.12 14.20
CA TRP A 38 -3.70 -15.63 15.52
C TRP A 38 -4.44 -16.98 15.44
N VAL A 39 -5.17 -17.26 14.36
CA VAL A 39 -5.93 -18.51 14.19
C VAL A 39 -4.99 -19.66 13.88
N ASP A 40 -4.02 -19.43 13.02
CA ASP A 40 -3.13 -20.48 12.53
C ASP A 40 -1.96 -20.76 13.48
N LYS A 41 -1.56 -19.77 14.29
CA LYS A 41 -0.50 -19.93 15.29
C LYS A 41 -0.83 -20.98 16.35
N TYR A 42 -2.12 -21.15 16.69
CA TYR A 42 -2.58 -22.20 17.59
C TYR A 42 -2.67 -23.57 16.91
N ARG A 43 -3.04 -23.64 15.64
CA ARG A 43 -3.10 -24.89 14.88
C ARG A 43 -1.70 -25.44 14.54
N LEU A 44 -0.76 -24.59 14.20
CA LEU A 44 0.61 -25.00 13.84
C LEU A 44 1.43 -25.50 15.05
N ARG A 45 1.17 -24.99 16.25
CA ARG A 45 1.81 -25.53 17.48
C ARG A 45 1.41 -26.97 17.79
N SER A 46 0.23 -27.40 17.37
CA SER A 46 -0.25 -28.77 17.60
C SER A 46 0.30 -29.80 16.62
N ALA A 47 0.81 -29.38 15.45
CA ALA A 47 1.18 -30.29 14.36
C ALA A 47 2.69 -30.48 14.14
N GLY A 48 3.55 -29.76 14.85
CA GLY A 48 5.02 -29.92 14.74
C GLY A 48 5.64 -29.60 13.38
N ASN A 49 4.85 -29.13 12.41
CA ASN A 49 5.31 -28.80 11.07
C ASN A 49 5.22 -27.28 10.83
N PHE A 50 6.38 -26.64 10.62
CA PHE A 50 6.46 -25.30 10.06
C PHE A 50 6.10 -25.35 8.57
N VAL A 51 4.82 -25.27 8.25
CA VAL A 51 4.38 -25.00 6.89
C VAL A 51 4.35 -23.49 6.74
N ASN A 52 4.93 -22.98 5.67
CA ASN A 52 4.68 -21.60 5.19
C ASN A 52 3.21 -21.50 4.78
N ALA A 53 2.32 -21.39 5.76
CA ALA A 53 0.91 -21.14 5.49
C ALA A 53 0.77 -19.65 5.22
N ASP A 54 0.15 -19.29 4.09
CA ASP A 54 -0.32 -17.93 3.84
C ASP A 54 -1.30 -17.56 4.94
N PHE A 55 -0.84 -16.76 5.91
CA PHE A 55 -1.67 -16.28 7.03
C PHE A 55 -2.74 -15.26 6.59
N TRP A 56 -2.89 -15.07 5.29
CA TRP A 56 -3.81 -14.10 4.70
C TRP A 56 -5.05 -14.80 4.14
N LYS A 57 -6.21 -14.35 4.57
CA LYS A 57 -7.49 -14.79 4.04
C LYS A 57 -8.10 -13.70 3.16
N ASP A 58 -8.38 -14.04 1.92
CA ASP A 58 -9.07 -13.16 0.98
C ASP A 58 -10.59 -13.27 1.14
N ILE A 59 -11.24 -12.20 1.56
CA ILE A 59 -12.70 -12.12 1.67
C ILE A 59 -13.24 -11.32 0.49
N PRO A 60 -14.08 -11.89 -0.37
CA PRO A 60 -14.71 -11.16 -1.47
C PRO A 60 -15.53 -9.96 -0.96
N LYS A 61 -15.37 -8.79 -1.59
CA LYS A 61 -16.08 -7.55 -1.26
C LYS A 61 -16.89 -6.99 -2.42
N ALA A 62 -16.37 -7.10 -3.62
CA ALA A 62 -17.05 -6.66 -4.83
C ALA A 62 -16.49 -7.39 -6.04
N ASN A 63 -17.31 -7.52 -7.05
CA ASN A 63 -16.91 -7.96 -8.39
C ASN A 63 -17.74 -7.21 -9.43
N GLY A 64 -17.32 -7.26 -10.67
CA GLY A 64 -18.04 -6.66 -11.77
C GLY A 64 -17.24 -6.69 -13.07
N THR A 65 -17.85 -6.19 -14.11
CA THR A 65 -17.23 -6.03 -15.43
C THR A 65 -17.37 -4.58 -15.87
N ILE A 66 -16.31 -4.02 -16.41
CA ILE A 66 -16.31 -2.69 -17.01
C ILE A 66 -15.76 -2.76 -18.44
N ASN A 67 -16.26 -1.89 -19.29
CA ASN A 67 -15.74 -1.72 -20.64
C ASN A 67 -14.88 -0.45 -20.69
N ILE A 68 -13.66 -0.59 -21.18
CA ILE A 68 -12.71 0.53 -21.27
C ILE A 68 -12.13 0.62 -22.70
N THR A 69 -11.85 1.85 -23.13
CA THR A 69 -11.11 2.12 -24.36
C THR A 69 -9.84 2.88 -23.98
N GLY A 70 -8.73 2.16 -23.92
CA GLY A 70 -7.43 2.68 -23.49
C GLY A 70 -7.34 3.04 -22.01
N LYS A 71 -8.27 3.82 -21.48
CA LYS A 71 -8.31 4.24 -20.07
C LYS A 71 -9.69 4.03 -19.47
N GLY A 72 -9.72 3.72 -18.19
CA GLY A 72 -10.94 3.60 -17.39
C GLY A 72 -10.66 3.78 -15.93
N LYS A 73 -11.71 3.70 -15.10
CA LYS A 73 -11.58 3.72 -13.66
C LYS A 73 -12.68 2.91 -12.98
N ILE A 74 -12.36 2.37 -11.81
CA ILE A 74 -13.32 1.81 -10.87
C ILE A 74 -13.39 2.77 -9.69
N THR A 75 -14.60 3.17 -9.30
CA THR A 75 -14.81 4.07 -8.19
C THR A 75 -15.59 3.35 -7.09
N TYR A 76 -15.05 3.35 -5.90
CA TYR A 76 -15.73 2.91 -4.68
C TYR A 76 -16.15 4.15 -3.90
N PRO A 77 -17.47 4.38 -3.71
CA PRO A 77 -17.97 5.54 -2.96
C PRO A 77 -17.42 5.55 -1.53
N LYS A 78 -17.31 6.75 -0.96
CA LYS A 78 -16.96 7.00 0.43
C LYS A 78 -17.69 6.04 1.38
N GLY A 79 -16.92 5.40 2.28
CA GLY A 79 -17.46 4.49 3.29
C GLY A 79 -17.93 3.13 2.76
N LYS A 80 -17.87 2.87 1.45
CA LYS A 80 -18.24 1.57 0.87
C LYS A 80 -17.23 0.47 1.26
N LEU A 81 -15.96 0.83 1.30
CA LEU A 81 -14.90 -0.06 1.76
C LEU A 81 -14.55 0.30 3.22
N GLY A 82 -14.58 -0.70 4.09
CA GLY A 82 -14.08 -0.57 5.46
C GLY A 82 -12.56 -0.43 5.50
N LYS A 83 -12.03 -0.19 6.69
CA LYS A 83 -10.58 -0.21 6.92
C LYS A 83 -9.99 -1.58 6.62
N GLY A 84 -8.78 -1.63 6.11
CA GLY A 84 -8.03 -2.87 5.87
C GLY A 84 -7.25 -2.88 4.59
N ALA A 85 -6.51 -3.96 4.40
CA ALA A 85 -5.78 -4.24 3.17
C ALA A 85 -6.70 -4.87 2.13
N TYR A 86 -6.54 -4.48 0.89
CA TYR A 86 -7.36 -4.93 -0.23
C TYR A 86 -6.48 -5.41 -1.38
N LYS A 87 -6.98 -6.41 -2.09
CA LYS A 87 -6.43 -6.91 -3.35
C LYS A 87 -7.49 -6.77 -4.43
N LEU A 88 -7.20 -6.01 -5.46
CA LEU A 88 -8.02 -5.91 -6.67
C LEU A 88 -7.34 -6.71 -7.77
N THR A 89 -8.03 -7.73 -8.25
CA THR A 89 -7.60 -8.54 -9.40
C THR A 89 -8.46 -8.19 -10.60
N MET A 90 -7.84 -7.95 -11.73
CA MET A 90 -8.49 -7.61 -12.99
C MET A 90 -8.09 -8.60 -14.07
N PHE A 91 -9.03 -8.97 -14.91
CA PHE A 91 -8.85 -9.88 -16.04
C PHE A 91 -9.34 -9.19 -17.33
N ASP A 92 -8.52 -9.22 -18.34
CA ASP A 92 -9.00 -8.94 -19.71
C ASP A 92 -9.73 -10.17 -20.22
N ASP A 93 -11.04 -10.06 -20.42
CA ASP A 93 -11.91 -11.18 -20.80
C ASP A 93 -11.53 -11.77 -22.16
N LYS A 94 -10.89 -10.99 -23.06
CA LYS A 94 -10.49 -11.41 -24.38
C LYS A 94 -9.14 -12.10 -24.41
N SER A 95 -8.14 -11.54 -23.78
CA SER A 95 -6.76 -12.07 -23.79
C SER A 95 -6.46 -12.99 -22.61
N GLY A 96 -7.29 -12.97 -21.56
CA GLY A 96 -7.04 -13.67 -20.31
C GLY A 96 -5.91 -13.04 -19.46
N HIS A 97 -5.41 -11.88 -19.87
CA HIS A 97 -4.35 -11.20 -19.13
C HIS A 97 -4.84 -10.78 -17.75
N LYS A 98 -4.03 -11.08 -16.73
CA LYS A 98 -4.35 -10.82 -15.33
C LYS A 98 -3.43 -9.76 -14.75
N THR A 99 -4.01 -8.80 -14.03
CA THR A 99 -3.27 -7.79 -13.27
C THR A 99 -3.81 -7.72 -11.85
N GLN A 100 -2.94 -7.41 -10.88
CA GLN A 100 -3.30 -7.27 -9.48
C GLN A 100 -2.71 -6.00 -8.90
N VAL A 101 -3.50 -5.31 -8.07
CA VAL A 101 -3.04 -4.18 -7.28
C VAL A 101 -3.46 -4.36 -5.82
N TYR A 102 -2.55 -4.03 -4.91
CA TYR A 102 -2.78 -4.04 -3.47
C TYR A 102 -2.86 -2.60 -2.98
N PHE A 103 -3.81 -2.33 -2.10
CA PHE A 103 -3.94 -1.01 -1.48
C PHE A 103 -4.55 -1.13 -0.08
N THR A 104 -4.32 -0.14 0.76
CA THR A 104 -4.85 -0.09 2.12
C THR A 104 -5.82 1.07 2.29
N VAL A 105 -6.98 0.79 2.86
CA VAL A 105 -7.97 1.78 3.27
C VAL A 105 -7.82 2.04 4.76
N TYR A 106 -7.53 3.28 5.14
CA TYR A 106 -7.33 3.70 6.53
C TYR A 106 -8.04 5.02 6.80
N ASP A 107 -8.30 5.32 8.06
CA ASP A 107 -9.03 6.55 8.44
C ASP A 107 -8.11 7.73 8.82
N GLY A 108 -6.83 7.55 8.66
CA GLY A 108 -5.82 8.55 9.02
C GLY A 108 -5.59 8.72 10.53
N LYS A 109 -6.26 7.92 11.37
CA LYS A 109 -6.16 7.98 12.83
C LYS A 109 -5.44 6.78 13.46
N GLU A 110 -5.35 5.67 12.74
CA GLU A 110 -4.73 4.44 13.21
C GLU A 110 -3.51 4.09 12.35
N SER A 111 -2.61 3.31 12.90
CA SER A 111 -1.53 2.68 12.15
C SER A 111 -2.10 1.79 11.04
N ILE A 112 -1.37 1.64 9.94
CA ILE A 112 -1.76 0.78 8.82
C ILE A 112 -1.95 -0.65 9.36
N PRO A 113 -3.14 -1.28 9.15
CA PRO A 113 -3.35 -2.66 9.58
C PRO A 113 -2.37 -3.59 8.88
N GLY A 114 -1.61 -4.35 9.63
CA GLY A 114 -0.63 -5.30 9.11
C GLY A 114 0.81 -5.00 9.47
N SER A 115 1.10 -3.86 10.14
CA SER A 115 2.43 -3.61 10.68
C SER A 115 2.76 -4.61 11.78
N GLN A 116 3.89 -5.25 11.67
CA GLN A 116 4.41 -6.06 12.77
C GLN A 116 4.66 -5.14 13.98
N PRO A 117 4.41 -5.62 15.23
CA PRO A 117 4.48 -4.77 16.42
C PRO A 117 5.87 -4.15 16.69
N TYR A 118 6.87 -4.49 15.88
CA TYR A 118 8.25 -4.00 16.00
C TYR A 118 8.70 -3.11 14.84
N ILE A 119 7.86 -2.91 13.82
CA ILE A 119 8.18 -2.07 12.66
C ILE A 119 7.23 -0.89 12.66
N VAL A 120 7.79 0.30 12.75
CA VAL A 120 7.04 1.54 12.59
C VAL A 120 6.87 1.79 11.10
N ASP A 121 5.66 1.61 10.58
CA ASP A 121 5.36 1.97 9.21
C ASP A 121 5.46 3.47 9.03
N PHE A 122 6.17 3.88 8.01
CA PHE A 122 6.25 5.26 7.57
C PHE A 122 5.99 5.33 6.06
N GLN A 123 5.60 6.50 5.59
CA GLN A 123 5.38 6.76 4.18
C GLN A 123 6.04 8.07 3.80
N THR A 124 6.49 8.14 2.57
CA THR A 124 6.95 9.37 1.94
C THR A 124 5.86 9.91 1.01
N ASP A 125 5.86 11.21 0.76
CA ASP A 125 4.91 11.84 -0.16
C ASP A 125 5.19 11.51 -1.64
N LYS A 126 6.40 11.02 -1.95
CA LYS A 126 6.83 10.57 -3.28
C LYS A 126 7.79 9.38 -3.15
N ASP A 127 7.94 8.63 -4.22
CA ASP A 127 8.92 7.53 -4.34
C ASP A 127 10.29 8.03 -4.81
N GLU A 128 10.33 9.16 -5.55
CA GLU A 128 11.53 9.76 -6.12
C GLU A 128 11.57 11.26 -5.85
N TYR A 129 12.76 11.79 -5.59
CA TYR A 129 13.01 13.19 -5.29
C TYR A 129 14.20 13.72 -6.08
N THR A 130 14.11 14.98 -6.48
CA THR A 130 15.27 15.72 -7.00
C THR A 130 16.10 16.27 -5.85
N VAL A 131 17.42 16.28 -6.01
CA VAL A 131 18.33 16.87 -5.02
C VAL A 131 17.93 18.31 -4.70
N GLY A 132 17.82 18.63 -3.41
CA GLY A 132 17.33 19.91 -2.91
C GLY A 132 15.84 19.96 -2.59
N GLU A 133 15.03 18.99 -3.03
CA GLU A 133 13.63 18.87 -2.60
C GLU A 133 13.54 18.41 -1.13
N ASN A 134 12.45 18.77 -0.47
CA ASN A 134 12.15 18.24 0.85
C ASN A 134 11.41 16.91 0.74
N VAL A 135 11.95 15.88 1.36
CA VAL A 135 11.27 14.60 1.59
C VAL A 135 10.33 14.76 2.77
N SER A 136 9.03 14.54 2.56
CA SER A 136 8.03 14.56 3.64
C SER A 136 7.80 13.13 4.12
N VAL A 137 8.30 12.81 5.30
CA VAL A 137 8.12 11.50 5.94
C VAL A 137 6.93 11.56 6.89
N MET A 138 5.90 10.78 6.60
CA MET A 138 4.72 10.65 7.45
C MET A 138 4.93 9.50 8.44
N LEU A 139 4.91 9.83 9.72
CA LEU A 139 5.05 8.90 10.82
C LEU A 139 3.68 8.54 11.42
N PRO A 140 3.54 7.39 12.10
CA PRO A 140 2.28 6.98 12.69
C PRO A 140 1.82 7.94 13.80
N LYS A 141 0.52 7.91 14.07
CA LYS A 141 -0.13 8.74 15.11
C LYS A 141 -0.18 7.94 16.42
N ILE A 142 0.81 8.12 17.26
CA ILE A 142 0.92 7.47 18.56
C ILE A 142 1.26 8.54 19.60
N ASP A 143 0.29 8.93 20.40
CA ASP A 143 0.47 10.02 21.37
C ASP A 143 1.56 9.72 22.38
N GLY A 144 2.49 10.65 22.55
CA GLY A 144 3.59 10.57 23.50
C GLY A 144 4.70 9.57 23.14
N ALA A 145 4.57 8.78 22.08
CA ALA A 145 5.64 7.87 21.66
C ALA A 145 6.83 8.63 21.07
N LYS A 146 8.03 8.02 21.18
CA LYS A 146 9.25 8.54 20.56
C LYS A 146 9.66 7.65 19.40
N ALA A 147 9.87 8.25 18.23
CA ALA A 147 10.41 7.60 17.06
C ALA A 147 11.82 8.10 16.78
N LEU A 148 12.73 7.18 16.51
CA LEU A 148 14.05 7.48 15.96
C LEU A 148 13.94 7.36 14.45
N LEU A 149 14.15 8.47 13.75
CA LEU A 149 14.27 8.49 12.30
C LEU A 149 15.75 8.45 11.92
N SER A 150 16.12 7.43 11.17
CA SER A 150 17.47 7.22 10.66
C SER A 150 17.47 7.32 9.15
N LEU A 151 18.41 8.06 8.60
CA LEU A 151 18.67 8.13 7.17
C LEU A 151 19.96 7.38 6.89
N GLU A 152 19.87 6.34 6.10
CA GLU A 152 20.96 5.41 5.89
C GLU A 152 21.31 5.26 4.41
N ARG A 153 22.58 5.08 4.13
CA ARG A 153 23.08 4.77 2.78
C ARG A 153 24.11 3.66 2.86
N GLY A 154 23.76 2.50 2.31
CA GLY A 154 24.59 1.31 2.45
C GLY A 154 24.78 0.91 3.91
N ASN A 155 26.00 0.96 4.40
CA ASN A 155 26.37 0.65 5.80
C ASN A 155 26.65 1.89 6.65
N LYS A 156 26.24 3.07 6.20
CA LYS A 156 26.48 4.34 6.90
C LYS A 156 25.17 5.01 7.27
N VAL A 157 25.09 5.46 8.50
CA VAL A 157 24.06 6.37 8.98
C VAL A 157 24.47 7.79 8.60
N LEU A 158 23.68 8.45 7.75
CA LEU A 158 23.93 9.83 7.32
C LEU A 158 23.35 10.84 8.29
N LYS A 159 22.16 10.53 8.84
CA LYS A 159 21.46 11.42 9.77
C LYS A 159 20.57 10.62 10.70
N GLN A 160 20.45 11.09 11.94
CA GLN A 160 19.49 10.56 12.91
C GLN A 160 18.78 11.70 13.64
N SER A 161 17.51 11.52 13.93
CA SER A 161 16.74 12.47 14.73
C SER A 161 15.62 11.80 15.51
N TRP A 162 15.44 12.22 16.76
CA TRP A 162 14.32 11.79 17.61
C TRP A 162 13.12 12.70 17.41
N HIS A 163 11.96 12.08 17.26
CA HIS A 163 10.68 12.79 17.13
C HIS A 163 9.69 12.27 18.16
N THR A 164 9.07 13.20 18.89
CA THR A 164 7.94 12.86 19.76
C THR A 164 6.68 12.85 18.90
N LEU A 165 6.01 11.71 18.88
CA LEU A 165 4.79 11.54 18.11
C LEU A 165 3.57 12.11 18.84
N SER A 166 2.59 12.53 18.09
CA SER A 166 1.32 13.03 18.61
C SER A 166 0.15 12.21 18.05
N ALA A 167 -1.00 12.35 18.65
CA ALA A 167 -2.27 11.79 18.13
C ALA A 167 -2.72 12.43 16.81
N SER A 168 -2.14 13.59 16.45
CA SER A 168 -2.36 14.28 15.18
C SER A 168 -1.36 13.81 14.10
N ALA A 169 -1.36 14.46 12.95
CA ALA A 169 -0.41 14.12 11.87
C ALA A 169 1.03 14.42 12.29
N ASN A 170 1.92 13.46 12.10
CA ASN A 170 3.35 13.59 12.33
C ASN A 170 4.07 13.58 10.99
N ILE A 171 4.47 14.76 10.49
CA ILE A 171 5.18 14.91 9.22
C ILE A 171 6.55 15.51 9.51
N VAL A 172 7.59 14.79 9.15
CA VAL A 172 8.98 15.24 9.24
C VAL A 172 9.46 15.62 7.84
N LYS A 173 9.94 16.84 7.67
CA LYS A 173 10.51 17.31 6.41
C LYS A 173 12.03 17.26 6.49
N ILE A 174 12.64 16.59 5.53
CA ILE A 174 14.09 16.39 5.46
C ILE A 174 14.56 16.94 4.11
N PRO A 175 15.39 17.99 4.07
CA PRO A 175 15.95 18.46 2.80
C PRO A 175 16.88 17.38 2.24
N SER A 176 16.67 17.02 0.96
CA SER A 176 17.52 16.06 0.28
C SER A 176 18.85 16.69 -0.09
N ASP A 177 19.88 15.86 -0.14
CA ASP A 177 21.27 16.23 -0.38
C ASP A 177 21.88 15.34 -1.46
N GLU A 178 22.88 15.83 -2.18
CA GLU A 178 23.56 15.10 -3.24
C GLU A 178 24.22 13.81 -2.73
N SER A 179 24.61 13.78 -1.46
CA SER A 179 25.17 12.58 -0.80
C SER A 179 24.21 11.40 -0.72
N TRP A 180 22.90 11.62 -0.97
CA TRP A 180 21.86 10.58 -0.93
C TRP A 180 21.75 9.79 -2.21
N THR A 181 22.37 10.27 -3.30
CA THR A 181 22.29 9.60 -4.60
C THR A 181 23.08 8.28 -4.64
N PRO A 182 22.58 7.22 -5.32
CA PRO A 182 21.29 7.18 -6.03
C PRO A 182 20.10 6.90 -5.13
N ASN A 183 20.27 6.37 -3.93
CA ASN A 183 19.19 6.05 -3.00
C ASN A 183 19.65 6.05 -1.54
N VAL A 184 18.69 6.27 -0.64
CA VAL A 184 18.81 6.14 0.82
C VAL A 184 17.64 5.32 1.38
N TYR A 185 17.81 4.82 2.59
CA TYR A 185 16.84 4.03 3.33
C TYR A 185 16.52 4.67 4.67
#